data_292811e85bd801970560794610ea68f0
#
_entry.id   292811e85bd801970560794610ea68f0
#
_cell.length_a   1.000
_cell.length_b   1.000
_cell.length_c   1.000
_cell.angle_alpha   90.00
_cell.angle_beta   90.00
_cell.angle_gamma   90.00
#
_symmetry.space_group_name_H-M   'P 1'
#
loop_
_entity.id
_entity.type
_entity.pdbx_description
1 polymer ?
#
loop_
_entity_poly.entity_id
_entity_poly.type
_entity_poly.pdbx_seq_one_letter_code
_entity_poly.pdbx_strand_id
1 'polypeptide(L)'
;MSGTDYEFDWDDNKAAVNLSKHGVDFKDAMTVMLDPLAMTIFDVEHSQDEDRWISVGRSSGGMLLLVTHTFVTTGPSSALVRIISARGATRHERQQYEQGTSQ
;
A
#
# COMPACT_ATOMS: atom_id res chain seq x y z
N MET A 1 2.22 9.51 22.28
CA MET A 1 2.54 9.27 20.91
C MET A 1 1.31 8.87 20.13
N SER A 2 1.01 9.61 19.13
CA SER A 2 -0.11 9.28 18.26
C SER A 2 0.43 8.64 16.99
N GLY A 3 -0.08 7.59 16.59
CA GLY A 3 0.31 6.89 15.39
C GLY A 3 -0.26 5.51 15.44
N THR A 4 -0.32 4.87 14.30
CA THR A 4 -0.84 3.52 14.20
C THR A 4 0.31 2.54 14.22
N ASP A 5 0.21 1.52 15.05
CA ASP A 5 1.13 0.39 15.04
C ASP A 5 0.65 -0.58 13.97
N TYR A 6 1.43 -0.74 12.91
CA TYR A 6 1.12 -1.64 11.82
C TYR A 6 1.81 -2.98 12.00
N GLU A 7 1.06 -4.05 11.82
CA GLU A 7 1.62 -5.38 11.56
C GLU A 7 1.48 -5.65 10.07
N PHE A 8 2.54 -6.11 9.44
CA PHE A 8 2.53 -6.43 8.02
C PHE A 8 2.68 -7.93 7.80
N ASP A 9 1.97 -8.42 6.80
CA ASP A 9 1.96 -9.81 6.43
C ASP A 9 1.84 -9.92 4.90
N TRP A 10 2.29 -11.02 4.34
CA TRP A 10 2.10 -11.34 2.93
C TRP A 10 2.43 -12.80 2.66
N ASP A 11 1.96 -13.28 1.51
CA ASP A 11 2.28 -14.59 1.01
C ASP A 11 3.63 -14.55 0.28
N ASP A 12 4.59 -15.39 0.66
CA ASP A 12 5.93 -15.37 0.10
C ASP A 12 5.93 -15.67 -1.40
N ASN A 13 5.05 -16.53 -1.88
CA ASN A 13 4.94 -16.82 -3.31
C ASN A 13 4.45 -15.60 -4.08
N LYS A 14 3.47 -14.89 -3.55
CA LYS A 14 2.98 -13.66 -4.16
C LYS A 14 4.06 -12.58 -4.17
N ALA A 15 4.83 -12.50 -3.10
CA ALA A 15 5.94 -11.55 -3.04
C ALA A 15 6.99 -11.83 -4.12
N ALA A 16 7.33 -13.10 -4.32
CA ALA A 16 8.31 -13.50 -5.36
C ALA A 16 7.78 -13.21 -6.76
N VAL A 17 6.52 -13.55 -7.03
CA VAL A 17 5.88 -13.28 -8.32
C VAL A 17 5.82 -11.77 -8.58
N ASN A 18 5.46 -11.00 -7.56
CA ASN A 18 5.37 -9.56 -7.68
C ASN A 18 6.73 -8.93 -8.00
N LEU A 19 7.78 -9.38 -7.31
CA LEU A 19 9.12 -8.89 -7.56
C LEU A 19 9.56 -9.20 -9.00
N SER A 20 9.29 -10.41 -9.48
CA SER A 20 9.62 -10.81 -10.85
C SER A 20 8.82 -10.00 -11.88
N LYS A 21 7.54 -9.78 -11.62
CA LYS A 21 6.62 -9.15 -12.57
C LYS A 21 6.75 -7.63 -12.62
N HIS A 22 6.92 -7.01 -11.47
CA HIS A 22 6.88 -5.55 -11.33
C HIS A 22 8.18 -4.93 -10.82
N GLY A 23 9.12 -5.74 -10.38
CA GLY A 23 10.38 -5.24 -9.82
C GLY A 23 10.23 -4.57 -8.47
N VAL A 24 9.14 -4.81 -7.76
CA VAL A 24 8.86 -4.18 -6.46
C VAL A 24 8.85 -5.24 -5.38
N ASP A 25 9.68 -5.01 -4.36
CA ASP A 25 9.76 -5.86 -3.17
C ASP A 25 8.65 -5.46 -2.19
N PHE A 26 7.96 -6.42 -1.62
CA PHE A 26 6.93 -6.14 -0.62
C PHE A 26 7.47 -5.46 0.63
N LYS A 27 8.74 -5.66 0.96
CA LYS A 27 9.39 -4.93 2.07
C LYS A 27 9.44 -3.43 1.81
N ASP A 28 9.66 -3.03 0.55
CA ASP A 28 9.60 -1.63 0.18
C ASP A 28 8.15 -1.14 0.11
N ALA A 29 7.27 -1.97 -0.45
CA ALA A 29 5.85 -1.62 -0.60
C ALA A 29 5.18 -1.33 0.75
N MET A 30 5.49 -2.10 1.79
CA MET A 30 4.85 -1.88 3.09
C MET A 30 5.16 -0.50 3.67
N THR A 31 6.30 0.09 3.29
CA THR A 31 6.68 1.41 3.81
C THR A 31 5.81 2.54 3.27
N VAL A 32 5.04 2.27 2.21
CA VAL A 32 4.04 3.24 1.71
C VAL A 32 3.03 3.59 2.81
N MET A 33 2.72 2.64 3.69
CA MET A 33 1.80 2.89 4.81
C MET A 33 2.34 3.94 5.78
N LEU A 34 3.64 4.22 5.76
CA LEU A 34 4.29 5.21 6.62
C LEU A 34 4.37 6.58 5.96
N ASP A 35 4.02 6.69 4.69
CA ASP A 35 3.98 7.99 3.99
C ASP A 35 2.75 8.76 4.46
N PRO A 36 2.91 9.88 5.17
CA PRO A 36 1.76 10.65 5.66
C PRO A 36 0.93 11.26 4.54
N LEU A 37 1.46 11.29 3.32
CA LEU A 37 0.77 11.85 2.15
C LEU A 37 0.15 10.77 1.26
N ALA A 38 0.24 9.50 1.67
CA ALA A 38 -0.34 8.41 0.89
C ALA A 38 -1.85 8.57 0.76
N MET A 39 -2.35 8.27 -0.44
CA MET A 39 -3.78 8.28 -0.73
C MET A 39 -4.28 6.84 -0.69
N THR A 40 -5.32 6.58 0.08
CA THR A 40 -5.89 5.24 0.21
C THR A 40 -7.36 5.27 -0.15
N ILE A 41 -7.77 4.38 -1.05
CA ILE A 41 -9.15 4.23 -1.47
C ILE A 41 -9.57 2.76 -1.37
N PHE A 42 -10.88 2.57 -1.17
CA PHE A 42 -11.47 1.23 -1.14
C PHE A 42 -11.55 0.67 -2.57
N ASP A 43 -11.12 -0.58 -2.74
CA ASP A 43 -11.15 -1.24 -4.04
C ASP A 43 -12.46 -2.03 -4.18
N VAL A 44 -13.48 -1.36 -4.68
CA VAL A 44 -14.83 -1.93 -4.80
C VAL A 44 -14.82 -3.17 -5.72
N GLU A 45 -14.03 -3.14 -6.78
CA GLU A 45 -14.05 -4.22 -7.78
C GLU A 45 -13.48 -5.53 -7.27
N HIS A 46 -12.54 -5.48 -6.31
CA HIS A 46 -11.81 -6.64 -5.85
C HIS A 46 -12.08 -6.96 -4.38
N SER A 47 -13.22 -6.54 -3.85
CA SER A 47 -13.58 -6.72 -2.45
C SER A 47 -14.74 -7.69 -2.23
N GLN A 48 -14.91 -8.68 -3.11
CA GLN A 48 -16.02 -9.65 -2.99
C GLN A 48 -15.83 -10.57 -1.77
N ASP A 49 -14.62 -11.08 -1.57
CA ASP A 49 -14.35 -12.06 -0.49
C ASP A 49 -13.80 -11.41 0.76
N GLU A 50 -13.02 -10.34 0.59
CA GLU A 50 -12.44 -9.57 1.68
C GLU A 50 -12.25 -8.13 1.24
N ASP A 51 -12.30 -7.21 2.17
CA ASP A 51 -12.10 -5.80 1.86
C ASP A 51 -10.66 -5.55 1.44
N ARG A 52 -10.50 -4.98 0.26
CA ARG A 52 -9.21 -4.58 -0.29
C ARG A 52 -9.16 -3.09 -0.47
N TRP A 53 -7.97 -2.55 -0.25
CA TRP A 53 -7.68 -1.13 -0.35
C TRP A 53 -6.51 -0.92 -1.29
N ILE A 54 -6.47 0.26 -1.89
CA ILE A 54 -5.38 0.65 -2.76
C ILE A 54 -4.76 1.91 -2.17
N SER A 55 -3.46 1.86 -1.93
CA SER A 55 -2.71 3.04 -1.45
C SER A 55 -1.68 3.46 -2.49
N VAL A 56 -1.64 4.74 -2.77
CA VAL A 56 -0.59 5.35 -3.61
C VAL A 56 0.25 6.22 -2.70
N GLY A 57 1.54 5.93 -2.65
CA GLY A 57 2.43 6.68 -1.78
C GLY A 57 3.89 6.40 -2.09
N ARG A 58 4.75 7.13 -1.41
CA ARG A 58 6.19 7.03 -1.60
C ARG A 58 6.77 6.05 -0.60
N SER A 59 7.50 5.07 -1.11
CA SER A 59 8.19 4.10 -0.27
C SER A 59 9.45 4.72 0.35
N SER A 60 9.99 4.05 1.36
CA SER A 60 11.26 4.47 1.97
C SER A 60 12.43 4.41 0.97
N GLY A 61 12.32 3.58 -0.05
CA GLY A 61 13.31 3.54 -1.14
C GLY A 61 13.17 4.67 -2.14
N GLY A 62 12.18 5.55 -1.97
CA GLY A 62 11.98 6.71 -2.84
C GLY A 62 11.11 6.46 -4.06
N MET A 63 10.52 5.28 -4.19
CA MET A 63 9.65 4.95 -5.31
C MET A 63 8.20 5.33 -5.01
N LEU A 64 7.50 5.87 -5.99
CA LEU A 64 6.07 6.08 -5.88
C LEU A 64 5.35 4.81 -6.34
N LEU A 65 4.64 4.18 -5.43
CA LEU A 65 4.05 2.85 -5.64
C LEU A 65 2.54 2.88 -5.47
N LEU A 66 1.88 1.99 -6.20
CA LEU A 66 0.49 1.62 -5.93
C LEU A 66 0.49 0.26 -5.27
N VAL A 67 -0.06 0.17 -4.07
CA VAL A 67 -0.06 -1.05 -3.26
C VAL A 67 -1.49 -1.48 -3.00
N THR A 68 -1.80 -2.73 -3.36
CA THR A 68 -3.07 -3.36 -3.01
C THR A 68 -2.89 -4.15 -1.73
N HIS A 69 -3.76 -3.93 -0.76
CA HIS A 69 -3.59 -4.53 0.56
C HIS A 69 -4.94 -4.67 1.28
N THR A 70 -4.94 -5.46 2.35
CA THR A 70 -6.03 -5.46 3.30
C THR A 70 -5.73 -4.44 4.40
N PHE A 71 -6.72 -4.13 5.20
CA PHE A 71 -6.54 -3.26 6.36
C PHE A 71 -7.57 -3.66 7.41
N VAL A 72 -7.10 -4.23 8.50
CA VAL A 72 -7.97 -4.70 9.58
C VAL A 72 -7.52 -4.07 10.87
N THR A 73 -8.40 -3.29 11.48
CA THR A 73 -8.13 -2.68 12.77
C THR A 73 -8.08 -3.78 13.84
N THR A 74 -7.00 -3.84 14.60
CA THR A 74 -6.78 -4.86 15.62
C THR A 74 -6.83 -4.31 17.04
N GLY A 75 -6.91 -2.98 17.17
CA GLY A 75 -7.00 -2.31 18.47
C GLY A 75 -7.19 -0.81 18.26
N PRO A 76 -7.22 -0.01 19.35
CA PRO A 76 -7.44 1.44 19.22
C PRO A 76 -6.38 2.16 18.38
N SER A 77 -5.15 1.63 18.35
CA SER A 77 -4.04 2.24 17.62
C SER A 77 -3.26 1.20 16.83
N SER A 78 -3.87 0.11 16.42
CA SER A 78 -3.17 -0.95 15.71
C SER A 78 -3.99 -1.49 14.54
N ALA A 79 -3.28 -1.96 13.51
CA ALA A 79 -3.90 -2.53 12.33
C ALA A 79 -3.00 -3.60 11.72
N LEU A 80 -3.63 -4.62 11.16
CA LEU A 80 -2.95 -5.65 10.38
C LEU A 80 -3.16 -5.34 8.90
N VAL A 81 -2.05 -5.24 8.17
CA VAL A 81 -2.04 -4.95 6.74
C VAL A 81 -1.38 -6.12 6.02
N ARG A 82 -2.13 -6.80 5.15
CA ARG A 82 -1.56 -7.84 4.28
C ARG A 82 -1.35 -7.25 2.90
N ILE A 83 -0.10 -7.27 2.44
CA ILE A 83 0.26 -6.79 1.10
C ILE A 83 -0.13 -7.87 0.09
N ILE A 84 -0.85 -7.48 -0.96
CA ILE A 84 -1.34 -8.39 -1.99
C ILE A 84 -0.55 -8.20 -3.28
N SER A 85 -0.34 -6.96 -3.68
CA SER A 85 0.46 -6.64 -4.87
C SER A 85 0.99 -5.21 -4.76
N ALA A 86 2.04 -4.94 -5.52
CA ALA A 86 2.62 -3.60 -5.56
C ALA A 86 3.28 -3.37 -6.92
N ARG A 87 3.11 -2.18 -7.47
CA ARG A 87 3.73 -1.78 -8.72
C ARG A 87 4.05 -0.29 -8.69
N GLY A 88 4.86 0.15 -9.62
CA GLY A 88 5.10 1.58 -9.78
C GLY A 88 3.82 2.31 -10.14
N ALA A 89 3.67 3.52 -9.66
CA ALA A 89 2.52 4.35 -9.98
C ALA A 89 2.55 4.76 -11.47
N THR A 90 1.39 4.80 -12.09
CA THR A 90 1.25 5.35 -13.43
C THR A 90 1.39 6.87 -13.37
N ARG A 91 1.53 7.50 -14.55
CA ARG A 91 1.59 8.95 -14.63
C ARG A 91 0.34 9.60 -14.04
N HIS A 92 -0.83 9.05 -14.31
CA HIS A 92 -2.09 9.57 -13.80
C HIS A 92 -2.15 9.45 -12.27
N GLU A 93 -1.73 8.31 -11.73
CA GLU A 93 -1.69 8.10 -10.28
C GLU A 93 -0.70 9.05 -9.61
N ARG A 94 0.45 9.26 -10.24
CA ARG A 94 1.43 10.24 -9.75
C ARG A 94 0.83 11.64 -9.70
N GLN A 95 0.12 12.03 -10.73
CA GLN A 95 -0.53 13.35 -10.77
C GLN A 95 -1.53 13.50 -9.64
N GLN A 96 -2.33 12.47 -9.37
CA GLN A 96 -3.29 12.49 -8.28
C GLN A 96 -2.59 12.62 -6.92
N TYR A 97 -1.50 11.87 -6.73
CA TYR A 97 -0.72 11.95 -5.49
C TYR A 97 -0.15 13.35 -5.30
N GLU A 98 0.44 13.91 -6.35
CA GLU A 98 1.06 15.24 -6.28
C GLU A 98 0.03 16.34 -6.07
N GLN A 99 -1.14 16.23 -6.64
CA GLN A 99 -2.22 17.18 -6.42
C GLN A 99 -2.71 17.13 -4.97
N GLY A 100 -2.84 15.93 -4.41
CA GLY A 100 -3.20 15.77 -3.02
C GLY A 100 -2.19 16.40 -2.07
N THR A 101 -0.91 16.38 -2.42
CA THR A 101 0.15 16.93 -1.57
C THR A 101 0.34 18.43 -1.74
N SER A 102 -0.21 19.01 -2.80
CA SER A 102 -0.03 20.43 -3.08
C SER A 102 -1.09 21.33 -2.46
N GLN A 103 -1.97 20.75 -1.66
CA GLN A 103 -3.03 21.51 -1.00
C GLN A 103 -2.72 21.86 0.46
#